data_642786152a69b01fee7801df765f69ec
#
_entry.id   642786152a69b01fee7801df765f69ec
#
_cell.length_a   1.000
_cell.length_b   1.000
_cell.length_c   1.000
_cell.angle_alpha   90.00
_cell.angle_beta   90.00
_cell.angle_gamma   90.00
#
_symmetry.space_group_name_H-M   'P 1'
#
loop_
_entity.id
_entity.type
_entity.pdbx_description
1 polymer ?
#
loop_
_entity_poly.entity_id
_entity_poly.type
_entity_poly.pdbx_seq_one_letter_code
_entity_poly.pdbx_strand_id
1 'polypeptide(L)'
;MNNDRADLVIATLADAIALHERVKQSDPQPVLAAAAAIVEGLGRGGKLLLFGNGGSAADAQHVAAELVGRFQATRAALSAIALTTDTSVLTSVGNDEAFARVFARQIEALGREGDVALGISTSGRSPNVVSALDAARTRGLRTIALTGRDGGAVGRAAEIHVNVPSESTARVQEVHRTLLHVICDLVERAFVER
;
A
#
# COMPACT_ATOMS: atom_id res chain seq x y z
N MET A 1 38.78 -9.15 5.78
CA MET A 1 37.56 -9.57 5.06
C MET A 1 36.35 -9.88 5.95
N ASN A 2 36.49 -10.36 7.19
CA ASN A 2 35.32 -10.63 8.06
C ASN A 2 34.74 -9.38 8.72
N ASN A 3 35.55 -8.36 9.04
CA ASN A 3 35.11 -7.13 9.71
C ASN A 3 34.17 -6.29 8.83
N ASP A 4 34.52 -6.07 7.56
CA ASP A 4 33.70 -5.26 6.62
C ASP A 4 32.26 -5.78 6.43
N ARG A 5 32.07 -7.12 6.52
CA ARG A 5 30.74 -7.72 6.38
C ARG A 5 29.89 -7.54 7.64
N ALA A 6 30.51 -7.67 8.80
CA ALA A 6 29.84 -7.41 10.08
C ALA A 6 29.46 -5.93 10.19
N ASP A 7 30.38 -5.02 9.81
CA ASP A 7 30.12 -3.59 9.80
C ASP A 7 28.99 -3.22 8.84
N LEU A 8 28.88 -3.86 7.67
CA LEU A 8 27.75 -3.67 6.73
C LEU A 8 26.40 -4.06 7.38
N VAL A 9 26.36 -5.19 8.10
CA VAL A 9 25.11 -5.62 8.78
C VAL A 9 24.70 -4.59 9.84
N ILE A 10 25.65 -4.15 10.67
CA ILE A 10 25.41 -3.16 11.73
C ILE A 10 24.94 -1.83 11.14
N ALA A 11 25.63 -1.32 10.11
CA ALA A 11 25.28 -0.08 9.44
C ALA A 11 23.87 -0.16 8.80
N THR A 12 23.56 -1.28 8.15
CA THR A 12 22.24 -1.50 7.53
C THR A 12 21.11 -1.46 8.57
N LEU A 13 21.30 -2.10 9.72
CA LEU A 13 20.32 -2.07 10.81
C LEU A 13 20.21 -0.67 11.44
N ALA A 14 21.33 0.03 11.61
CA ALA A 14 21.34 1.40 12.11
C ALA A 14 20.57 2.35 11.18
N ASP A 15 20.74 2.24 9.86
CA ASP A 15 19.98 3.02 8.87
C ASP A 15 18.47 2.74 8.94
N ALA A 16 18.08 1.47 9.13
CA ALA A 16 16.68 1.07 9.29
C ALA A 16 16.09 1.70 10.55
N ILE A 17 16.77 1.61 11.69
CA ILE A 17 16.36 2.22 12.96
C ILE A 17 16.23 3.73 12.80
N ALA A 18 17.23 4.40 12.20
CA ALA A 18 17.23 5.84 12.02
C ALA A 18 16.04 6.33 11.17
N LEU A 19 15.64 5.59 10.13
CA LEU A 19 14.47 5.95 9.33
C LEU A 19 13.16 5.75 10.11
N HIS A 20 13.02 4.65 10.86
CA HIS A 20 11.86 4.42 11.72
C HIS A 20 11.71 5.53 12.78
N GLU A 21 12.81 5.96 13.41
CA GLU A 21 12.79 7.07 14.40
C GLU A 21 12.35 8.38 13.76
N ARG A 22 12.81 8.70 12.54
CA ARG A 22 12.34 9.91 11.82
C ARG A 22 10.85 9.83 11.51
N VAL A 23 10.34 8.70 11.04
CA VAL A 23 8.92 8.53 10.72
C VAL A 23 8.07 8.54 11.99
N LYS A 24 8.54 7.98 13.09
CA LYS A 24 7.89 8.05 14.41
C LYS A 24 7.69 9.49 14.90
N GLN A 25 8.59 10.41 14.53
CA GLN A 25 8.51 11.83 14.88
C GLN A 25 7.66 12.65 13.91
N SER A 26 7.22 12.05 12.78
CA SER A 26 6.37 12.73 11.81
C SER A 26 4.89 12.73 12.23
N ASP A 27 4.08 13.55 11.54
CA ASP A 27 2.63 13.61 11.77
C ASP A 27 1.98 12.23 11.49
N PRO A 28 1.29 11.60 12.47
CA PRO A 28 0.60 10.34 12.27
C PRO A 28 -0.73 10.47 11.51
N GLN A 29 -1.24 11.68 11.30
CA GLN A 29 -2.58 11.91 10.72
C GLN A 29 -2.79 11.24 9.35
N PRO A 30 -1.83 11.21 8.41
CA PRO A 30 -2.02 10.50 7.14
C PRO A 30 -2.26 8.99 7.32
N VAL A 31 -1.59 8.35 8.28
CA VAL A 31 -1.77 6.93 8.58
C VAL A 31 -3.14 6.68 9.21
N LEU A 32 -3.55 7.53 10.15
CA LEU A 32 -4.86 7.47 10.78
C LEU A 32 -5.99 7.70 9.76
N ALA A 33 -5.83 8.66 8.86
CA ALA A 33 -6.79 8.93 7.78
C ALA A 33 -6.90 7.74 6.81
N ALA A 34 -5.78 7.10 6.48
CA ALA A 34 -5.77 5.89 5.64
C ALA A 34 -6.55 4.74 6.31
N ALA A 35 -6.29 4.46 7.59
CA ALA A 35 -7.01 3.45 8.35
C ALA A 35 -8.52 3.78 8.44
N ALA A 36 -8.88 5.03 8.74
CA ALA A 36 -10.27 5.48 8.83
C ALA A 36 -11.03 5.32 7.49
N ALA A 37 -10.40 5.67 6.36
CA ALA A 37 -10.99 5.49 5.04
C ALA A 37 -11.26 4.01 4.72
N ILE A 38 -10.34 3.12 5.11
CA ILE A 38 -10.51 1.67 4.93
C ILE A 38 -11.65 1.15 5.83
N VAL A 39 -11.70 1.55 7.09
CA VAL A 39 -12.77 1.17 8.03
C VAL A 39 -14.13 1.61 7.50
N GLU A 40 -14.23 2.85 7.00
CA GLU A 40 -15.48 3.39 6.44
C GLU A 40 -15.91 2.60 5.20
N GLY A 41 -14.99 2.36 4.23
CA GLY A 41 -15.31 1.62 3.01
C GLY A 41 -15.76 0.19 3.31
N LEU A 42 -15.00 -0.55 4.11
CA LEU A 42 -15.34 -1.93 4.51
C LEU A 42 -16.63 -1.99 5.34
N GLY A 43 -16.85 -1.03 6.23
CA GLY A 43 -18.07 -0.94 7.06
C GLY A 43 -19.34 -0.70 6.26
N ARG A 44 -19.25 -0.15 5.06
CA ARG A 44 -20.34 0.02 4.09
C ARG A 44 -20.50 -1.16 3.12
N GLY A 45 -19.75 -2.24 3.32
CA GLY A 45 -19.78 -3.42 2.44
C GLY A 45 -18.92 -3.30 1.19
N GLY A 46 -18.05 -2.28 1.12
CA GLY A 46 -17.04 -2.14 0.09
C GLY A 46 -15.85 -3.06 0.30
N LYS A 47 -14.82 -2.89 -0.52
CA LYS A 47 -13.58 -3.67 -0.48
C LYS A 47 -12.35 -2.78 -0.61
N LEU A 48 -11.20 -3.29 -0.15
CA LEU A 48 -9.90 -2.68 -0.36
C LEU A 48 -9.21 -3.32 -1.57
N LEU A 49 -8.83 -2.51 -2.56
CA LEU A 49 -8.06 -2.91 -3.73
C LEU A 49 -6.62 -2.41 -3.59
N LEU A 50 -5.65 -3.34 -3.59
CA LEU A 50 -4.25 -3.03 -3.32
C LEU A 50 -3.39 -3.33 -4.54
N PHE A 51 -2.44 -2.46 -4.83
CA PHE A 51 -1.52 -2.63 -5.95
C PHE A 51 -0.19 -1.92 -5.74
N GLY A 52 0.83 -2.44 -6.42
CA GLY A 52 2.20 -1.95 -6.41
C GLY A 52 3.10 -2.87 -7.23
N ASN A 53 4.38 -2.56 -7.34
CA ASN A 53 5.34 -3.30 -8.13
C ASN A 53 6.40 -3.98 -7.26
N GLY A 54 6.91 -5.14 -7.67
CA GLY A 54 8.02 -5.83 -7.00
C GLY A 54 7.72 -6.12 -5.53
N GLY A 55 8.53 -5.62 -4.60
CA GLY A 55 8.30 -5.78 -3.17
C GLY A 55 7.02 -5.12 -2.68
N SER A 56 6.63 -3.98 -3.29
CA SER A 56 5.33 -3.34 -3.00
C SER A 56 4.15 -4.19 -3.50
N ALA A 57 4.33 -5.04 -4.52
CA ALA A 57 3.32 -6.04 -4.90
C ALA A 57 3.18 -7.14 -3.83
N ALA A 58 4.30 -7.58 -3.25
CA ALA A 58 4.30 -8.52 -2.14
C ALA A 58 3.63 -7.91 -0.89
N ASP A 59 3.86 -6.63 -0.60
CA ASP A 59 3.20 -5.91 0.49
C ASP A 59 1.68 -5.80 0.26
N ALA A 60 1.23 -5.55 -0.97
CA ALA A 60 -0.19 -5.55 -1.33
C ALA A 60 -0.86 -6.91 -1.07
N GLN A 61 -0.20 -8.00 -1.45
CA GLN A 61 -0.68 -9.37 -1.18
C GLN A 61 -0.70 -9.68 0.32
N HIS A 62 0.32 -9.26 1.04
CA HIS A 62 0.42 -9.44 2.49
C HIS A 62 -0.75 -8.77 3.21
N VAL A 63 -1.02 -7.49 2.94
CA VAL A 63 -2.15 -6.77 3.55
C VAL A 63 -3.50 -7.39 3.17
N ALA A 64 -3.68 -7.82 1.92
CA ALA A 64 -4.90 -8.51 1.53
C ALA A 64 -5.11 -9.81 2.34
N ALA A 65 -4.03 -10.55 2.59
CA ALA A 65 -4.08 -11.77 3.41
C ALA A 65 -4.41 -11.47 4.88
N GLU A 66 -3.86 -10.39 5.46
CA GLU A 66 -4.17 -9.95 6.83
C GLU A 66 -5.65 -9.58 7.00
N LEU A 67 -6.26 -8.96 6.00
CA LEU A 67 -7.67 -8.54 6.05
C LEU A 67 -8.63 -9.69 5.78
N VAL A 68 -8.36 -10.51 4.78
CA VAL A 68 -9.20 -11.68 4.43
C VAL A 68 -9.10 -12.78 5.49
N GLY A 69 -7.90 -13.05 5.98
CA GLY A 69 -7.67 -13.97 7.10
C GLY A 69 -7.89 -13.28 8.44
N ARG A 70 -6.82 -12.97 9.11
CA ARG A 70 -6.77 -12.16 10.34
C ARG A 70 -5.37 -11.59 10.53
N PHE A 71 -5.26 -10.42 11.16
CA PHE A 71 -3.98 -9.88 11.57
C PHE A 71 -3.57 -10.46 12.94
N GLN A 72 -4.32 -10.18 13.99
CA GLN A 72 -4.06 -10.68 15.35
C GLN A 72 -5.31 -11.28 16.01
N ALA A 73 -6.45 -10.60 15.88
CA ALA A 73 -7.68 -10.98 16.54
C ALA A 73 -8.56 -11.89 15.67
N THR A 74 -9.36 -12.74 16.30
CA THR A 74 -10.39 -13.50 15.59
C THR A 74 -11.59 -12.59 15.30
N ARG A 75 -11.93 -12.45 14.02
CA ARG A 75 -13.05 -11.65 13.50
C ARG A 75 -13.59 -12.21 12.19
N ALA A 76 -14.67 -11.65 11.70
CA ALA A 76 -15.16 -11.93 10.34
C ALA A 76 -14.14 -11.49 9.28
N ALA A 77 -14.13 -12.18 8.12
CA ALA A 77 -13.30 -11.83 6.99
C ALA A 77 -13.64 -10.42 6.47
N LEU A 78 -12.62 -9.63 6.13
CA LEU A 78 -12.75 -8.31 5.52
C LEU A 78 -12.39 -8.37 4.05
N SER A 79 -13.17 -7.70 3.20
CA SER A 79 -13.02 -7.80 1.74
C SER A 79 -11.79 -7.02 1.24
N ALA A 80 -10.75 -7.73 0.80
CA ALA A 80 -9.54 -7.15 0.24
C ALA A 80 -9.02 -7.97 -0.94
N ILE A 81 -8.50 -7.30 -1.97
CA ILE A 81 -7.95 -7.93 -3.17
C ILE A 81 -6.63 -7.27 -3.55
N ALA A 82 -5.57 -8.07 -3.65
CA ALA A 82 -4.32 -7.63 -4.27
C ALA A 82 -4.41 -7.82 -5.79
N LEU A 83 -4.36 -6.73 -6.54
CA LEU A 83 -4.40 -6.72 -8.02
C LEU A 83 -3.09 -7.20 -8.67
N THR A 84 -2.25 -7.86 -7.90
CA THR A 84 -0.90 -8.28 -8.25
C THR A 84 -0.76 -9.80 -8.39
N THR A 85 -1.85 -10.55 -8.32
CA THR A 85 -1.83 -12.02 -8.21
C THR A 85 -2.28 -12.75 -9.47
N ASP A 86 -3.20 -12.17 -10.24
CA ASP A 86 -3.69 -12.81 -11.47
C ASP A 86 -2.70 -12.58 -12.62
N THR A 87 -1.86 -13.58 -12.85
CA THR A 87 -0.82 -13.51 -13.89
C THR A 87 -1.39 -13.44 -15.30
N SER A 88 -2.56 -14.04 -15.55
CA SER A 88 -3.22 -13.98 -16.86
C SER A 88 -3.69 -12.56 -17.15
N VAL A 89 -4.31 -11.88 -16.17
CA VAL A 89 -4.73 -10.48 -16.32
C VAL A 89 -3.51 -9.56 -16.48
N LEU A 90 -2.48 -9.73 -15.65
CA LEU A 90 -1.28 -8.88 -15.70
C LEU A 90 -0.55 -9.00 -17.03
N THR A 91 -0.42 -10.24 -17.55
CA THR A 91 0.30 -10.48 -18.80
C THR A 91 -0.51 -10.10 -20.03
N SER A 92 -1.82 -10.37 -20.09
CA SER A 92 -2.65 -9.97 -21.20
C SER A 92 -2.76 -8.44 -21.33
N VAL A 93 -3.10 -7.75 -20.25
CA VAL A 93 -3.19 -6.27 -20.29
C VAL A 93 -1.82 -5.64 -20.57
N GLY A 94 -0.75 -6.18 -19.98
CA GLY A 94 0.61 -5.71 -20.24
C GLY A 94 1.07 -5.88 -21.68
N ASN A 95 0.61 -6.96 -22.37
CA ASN A 95 0.90 -7.23 -23.77
C ASN A 95 0.02 -6.42 -24.74
N ASP A 96 -1.27 -6.34 -24.46
CA ASP A 96 -2.28 -5.84 -25.42
C ASP A 96 -2.45 -4.31 -25.33
N GLU A 97 -2.27 -3.72 -24.14
CA GLU A 97 -2.40 -2.29 -23.94
C GLU A 97 -1.03 -1.66 -23.58
N ALA A 98 -0.63 -1.75 -22.32
CA ALA A 98 0.68 -1.34 -21.80
C ALA A 98 0.81 -1.77 -20.33
N PHE A 99 2.03 -1.94 -19.82
CA PHE A 99 2.25 -2.22 -18.40
C PHE A 99 1.71 -1.10 -17.47
N ALA A 100 1.60 0.13 -17.99
CA ALA A 100 0.98 1.24 -17.28
C ALA A 100 -0.51 1.03 -16.98
N ARG A 101 -1.20 0.12 -17.67
CA ARG A 101 -2.63 -0.16 -17.55
C ARG A 101 -2.98 -1.35 -16.67
N VAL A 102 -2.00 -2.19 -16.29
CA VAL A 102 -2.25 -3.49 -15.65
C VAL A 102 -3.10 -3.43 -14.37
N PHE A 103 -3.00 -2.36 -13.58
CA PHE A 103 -3.82 -2.16 -12.39
C PHE A 103 -5.07 -1.32 -12.69
N ALA A 104 -4.95 -0.30 -13.53
CA ALA A 104 -6.08 0.55 -13.91
C ALA A 104 -7.21 -0.27 -14.55
N ARG A 105 -6.86 -1.21 -15.44
CA ARG A 105 -7.84 -2.10 -16.09
C ARG A 105 -8.60 -2.98 -15.08
N GLN A 106 -7.93 -3.45 -14.04
CA GLN A 106 -8.57 -4.21 -12.95
C GLN A 106 -9.44 -3.30 -12.07
N ILE A 107 -9.02 -2.06 -11.77
CA ILE A 107 -9.86 -1.08 -11.08
C ILE A 107 -11.13 -0.78 -11.89
N GLU A 108 -11.02 -0.60 -13.19
CA GLU A 108 -12.18 -0.39 -14.08
C GLU A 108 -13.16 -1.56 -14.06
N ALA A 109 -12.68 -2.79 -13.95
CA ALA A 109 -13.51 -3.99 -13.92
C ALA A 109 -14.14 -4.26 -12.54
N LEU A 110 -13.37 -4.09 -11.46
CA LEU A 110 -13.71 -4.57 -10.12
C LEU A 110 -14.14 -3.47 -9.15
N GLY A 111 -13.66 -2.24 -9.39
CA GLY A 111 -13.91 -1.11 -8.50
C GLY A 111 -15.34 -0.60 -8.58
N ARG A 112 -15.91 -0.29 -7.42
CA ARG A 112 -17.25 0.28 -7.26
C ARG A 112 -17.16 1.50 -6.35
N GLU A 113 -18.11 2.41 -6.49
CA GLU A 113 -18.25 3.55 -5.57
C GLU A 113 -18.31 3.06 -4.11
N GLY A 114 -17.56 3.73 -3.22
CA GLY A 114 -17.43 3.35 -1.81
C GLY A 114 -16.30 2.35 -1.50
N ASP A 115 -15.68 1.74 -2.51
CA ASP A 115 -14.45 0.97 -2.32
C ASP A 115 -13.25 1.87 -2.01
N VAL A 116 -12.15 1.27 -1.57
CA VAL A 116 -10.89 1.95 -1.31
C VAL A 116 -9.79 1.38 -2.20
N ALA A 117 -8.97 2.24 -2.79
CA ALA A 117 -7.80 1.87 -3.60
C ALA A 117 -6.53 2.31 -2.89
N LEU A 118 -5.60 1.38 -2.61
CA LEU A 118 -4.31 1.65 -1.98
C LEU A 118 -3.18 1.32 -2.95
N GLY A 119 -2.50 2.36 -3.44
CA GLY A 119 -1.34 2.26 -4.32
C GLY A 119 -0.03 2.40 -3.55
N ILE A 120 0.90 1.46 -3.76
CA ILE A 120 2.21 1.42 -3.07
C ILE A 120 3.32 1.63 -4.10
N SER A 121 4.19 2.63 -3.86
CA SER A 121 5.33 2.93 -4.74
C SER A 121 6.48 3.57 -3.97
N THR A 122 7.57 2.85 -3.73
CA THR A 122 8.76 3.37 -3.05
C THR A 122 9.40 4.56 -3.77
N SER A 123 9.26 4.66 -5.09
CA SER A 123 9.78 5.78 -5.89
C SER A 123 8.82 6.96 -5.99
N GLY A 124 7.52 6.76 -5.71
CA GLY A 124 6.47 7.74 -5.98
C GLY A 124 6.20 8.03 -7.47
N ARG A 125 6.82 7.26 -8.41
CA ARG A 125 6.85 7.59 -9.85
C ARG A 125 6.33 6.50 -10.77
N SER A 126 5.74 5.43 -10.23
CA SER A 126 5.27 4.27 -11.00
C SER A 126 4.04 4.62 -11.86
N PRO A 127 4.13 4.62 -13.22
CA PRO A 127 3.01 5.05 -14.07
C PRO A 127 1.76 4.19 -13.92
N ASN A 128 1.91 2.88 -13.73
CA ASN A 128 0.79 1.95 -13.53
C ASN A 128 0.06 2.20 -12.20
N VAL A 129 0.76 2.66 -11.15
CA VAL A 129 0.14 3.03 -9.88
C VAL A 129 -0.61 4.36 -10.02
N VAL A 130 -0.04 5.36 -10.72
CA VAL A 130 -0.73 6.62 -11.03
C VAL A 130 -2.01 6.34 -11.82
N SER A 131 -1.93 5.59 -12.94
CA SER A 131 -3.09 5.26 -13.76
C SER A 131 -4.20 4.56 -12.98
N ALA A 132 -3.84 3.68 -12.04
CA ALA A 132 -4.81 2.99 -11.21
C ALA A 132 -5.50 3.92 -10.19
N LEU A 133 -4.76 4.84 -9.56
CA LEU A 133 -5.33 5.84 -8.65
C LEU A 133 -6.28 6.80 -9.40
N ASP A 134 -5.92 7.23 -10.61
CA ASP A 134 -6.79 8.06 -11.46
C ASP A 134 -8.06 7.31 -11.88
N ALA A 135 -7.95 6.04 -12.27
CA ALA A 135 -9.11 5.19 -12.57
C ALA A 135 -10.00 4.99 -11.33
N ALA A 136 -9.40 4.79 -10.16
CA ALA A 136 -10.12 4.66 -8.90
C ALA A 136 -10.92 5.92 -8.56
N ARG A 137 -10.29 7.10 -8.65
CA ARG A 137 -10.96 8.38 -8.42
C ARG A 137 -12.13 8.59 -9.37
N THR A 138 -11.96 8.27 -10.66
CA THR A 138 -13.01 8.39 -11.69
C THR A 138 -14.22 7.50 -11.37
N ARG A 139 -14.00 6.37 -10.71
CA ARG A 139 -15.05 5.42 -10.31
C ARG A 139 -15.62 5.66 -8.91
N GLY A 140 -15.23 6.75 -8.25
CA GLY A 140 -15.74 7.11 -6.91
C GLY A 140 -15.13 6.29 -5.76
N LEU A 141 -13.96 5.67 -5.96
CA LEU A 141 -13.21 5.05 -4.87
C LEU A 141 -12.45 6.10 -4.07
N ARG A 142 -12.32 5.87 -2.76
CA ARG A 142 -11.34 6.60 -1.94
C ARG A 142 -9.94 6.15 -2.32
N THR A 143 -9.00 7.07 -2.44
CA THR A 143 -7.65 6.75 -2.92
C THR A 143 -6.59 7.05 -1.87
N ILE A 144 -5.71 6.08 -1.65
CA ILE A 144 -4.59 6.14 -0.70
C ILE A 144 -3.31 5.84 -1.46
N ALA A 145 -2.27 6.65 -1.24
CA ALA A 145 -0.93 6.41 -1.74
C ALA A 145 0.04 6.21 -0.57
N LEU A 146 0.81 5.14 -0.60
CA LEU A 146 1.95 4.89 0.28
C LEU A 146 3.23 4.99 -0.55
N THR A 147 4.06 6.00 -0.27
CA THR A 147 5.19 6.36 -1.14
C THR A 147 6.49 6.56 -0.37
N GLY A 148 7.59 6.64 -1.13
CA GLY A 148 8.90 7.06 -0.66
C GLY A 148 9.35 8.36 -1.32
N ARG A 149 10.59 8.77 -1.05
CA ARG A 149 11.24 9.97 -1.59
C ARG A 149 10.41 11.23 -1.32
N ASP A 150 10.09 11.97 -2.38
CA ASP A 150 9.27 13.17 -2.38
C ASP A 150 7.76 12.89 -2.61
N GLY A 151 7.37 11.61 -2.65
CA GLY A 151 6.00 11.17 -2.94
C GLY A 151 5.64 11.17 -4.43
N GLY A 152 6.29 11.96 -5.23
CA GLY A 152 6.18 12.04 -6.68
C GLY A 152 4.77 12.19 -7.23
N ALA A 153 4.54 11.66 -8.43
CA ALA A 153 3.23 11.70 -9.10
C ALA A 153 2.20 10.79 -8.40
N VAL A 154 2.65 9.69 -7.80
CA VAL A 154 1.77 8.76 -7.08
C VAL A 154 1.14 9.42 -5.86
N GLY A 155 1.93 10.15 -5.06
CA GLY A 155 1.41 10.89 -3.90
C GLY A 155 0.39 11.96 -4.28
N ARG A 156 0.62 12.66 -5.40
CA ARG A 156 -0.32 13.69 -5.92
C ARG A 156 -1.61 13.12 -6.51
N ALA A 157 -1.62 11.86 -6.93
CA ALA A 157 -2.79 11.22 -7.53
C ALA A 157 -3.81 10.73 -6.49
N ALA A 158 -3.44 10.65 -5.21
CA ALA A 158 -4.29 10.14 -4.14
C ALA A 158 -4.86 11.27 -3.26
N GLU A 159 -6.04 11.03 -2.66
CA GLU A 159 -6.65 11.90 -1.66
C GLU A 159 -5.90 11.85 -0.32
N ILE A 160 -5.43 10.66 0.06
CA ILE A 160 -4.68 10.42 1.29
C ILE A 160 -3.27 9.98 0.92
N HIS A 161 -2.28 10.74 1.36
CA HIS A 161 -0.90 10.48 1.02
C HIS A 161 -0.06 10.21 2.28
N VAL A 162 0.43 8.99 2.41
CA VAL A 162 1.38 8.56 3.43
C VAL A 162 2.77 8.49 2.78
N ASN A 163 3.71 9.32 3.23
CA ASN A 163 5.04 9.38 2.64
C ASN A 163 6.15 9.00 3.62
N VAL A 164 7.10 8.21 3.17
CA VAL A 164 8.34 7.87 3.87
C VAL A 164 9.51 8.55 3.17
N PRO A 165 10.00 9.70 3.65
CA PRO A 165 10.96 10.54 2.94
C PRO A 165 12.39 9.97 3.02
N SER A 166 12.71 9.01 2.14
CA SER A 166 14.04 8.42 1.99
C SER A 166 14.29 7.98 0.54
N GLU A 167 15.54 8.13 0.08
CA GLU A 167 15.99 7.68 -1.25
C GLU A 167 16.27 6.18 -1.32
N SER A 168 16.49 5.52 -0.18
CA SER A 168 16.78 4.09 -0.11
C SER A 168 15.50 3.27 -0.25
N THR A 169 15.32 2.62 -1.41
CA THR A 169 14.16 1.77 -1.68
C THR A 169 13.98 0.67 -0.62
N ALA A 170 15.06 0.04 -0.16
CA ALA A 170 14.98 -1.01 0.86
C ALA A 170 14.48 -0.46 2.19
N ARG A 171 15.05 0.66 2.66
CA ARG A 171 14.65 1.31 3.92
C ARG A 171 13.21 1.80 3.87
N VAL A 172 12.78 2.41 2.73
CA VAL A 172 11.38 2.81 2.51
C VAL A 172 10.46 1.61 2.62
N GLN A 173 10.79 0.49 1.99
CA GLN A 173 9.98 -0.72 1.98
C GLN A 173 9.80 -1.33 3.37
N GLU A 174 10.85 -1.33 4.21
CA GLU A 174 10.77 -1.79 5.60
C GLU A 174 9.80 -0.94 6.44
N VAL A 175 9.86 0.38 6.28
CA VAL A 175 8.93 1.30 6.95
C VAL A 175 7.52 1.16 6.39
N HIS A 176 7.35 1.00 5.06
CA HIS A 176 6.04 0.73 4.45
C HIS A 176 5.38 -0.47 5.11
N ARG A 177 6.11 -1.58 5.28
CA ARG A 177 5.57 -2.77 5.95
C ARG A 177 5.14 -2.49 7.39
N THR A 178 5.94 -1.74 8.15
CA THR A 178 5.58 -1.33 9.51
C THR A 178 4.29 -0.51 9.52
N LEU A 179 4.16 0.49 8.64
CA LEU A 179 2.96 1.34 8.56
C LEU A 179 1.73 0.56 8.09
N LEU A 180 1.90 -0.39 7.17
CA LEU A 180 0.82 -1.27 6.71
C LEU A 180 0.32 -2.17 7.85
N HIS A 181 1.20 -2.70 8.70
CA HIS A 181 0.79 -3.43 9.90
C HIS A 181 0.05 -2.54 10.90
N VAL A 182 0.47 -1.28 11.10
CA VAL A 182 -0.26 -0.32 11.93
C VAL A 182 -1.66 -0.07 11.37
N ILE A 183 -1.79 0.10 10.05
CA ILE A 183 -3.10 0.25 9.38
C ILE A 183 -3.95 -1.02 9.58
N CYS A 184 -3.38 -2.22 9.41
CA CYS A 184 -4.10 -3.48 9.66
C CYS A 184 -4.61 -3.59 11.10
N ASP A 185 -3.78 -3.24 12.09
CA ASP A 185 -4.17 -3.27 13.52
C ASP A 185 -5.32 -2.28 13.79
N LEU A 186 -5.22 -1.05 13.29
CA LEU A 186 -6.26 -0.03 13.44
C LEU A 186 -7.59 -0.46 12.79
N VAL A 187 -7.52 -1.03 11.59
CA VAL A 187 -8.70 -1.55 10.88
C VAL A 187 -9.28 -2.73 11.65
N GLU A 188 -8.46 -3.70 12.05
CA GLU A 188 -8.94 -4.89 12.77
C GLU A 188 -9.66 -4.53 14.07
N ARG A 189 -9.10 -3.63 14.89
CA ARG A 189 -9.75 -3.15 16.14
C ARG A 189 -11.13 -2.60 15.89
N ALA A 190 -11.35 -1.83 14.83
CA ALA A 190 -12.65 -1.27 14.50
C ALA A 190 -13.72 -2.33 14.15
N PHE A 191 -13.30 -3.55 13.78
CA PHE A 191 -14.21 -4.66 13.46
C PHE A 191 -14.29 -5.75 14.54
N VAL A 192 -13.39 -5.76 15.51
CA VAL A 192 -13.47 -6.63 16.70
C VAL A 192 -14.42 -6.02 17.75
N GLU A 193 -14.41 -4.69 17.89
CA GLU A 193 -15.19 -3.96 18.88
C GLU A 193 -16.66 -3.74 18.50
N ARG A 194 -17.10 -4.32 17.36
CA ARG A 194 -18.50 -4.26 16.88
C ARG A 194 -19.17 -5.63 17.00
#